data_8a3878c578fa75ff6cd41e5098d1bb56
#
_entry.id   8a3878c578fa75ff6cd41e5098d1bb56
#
_cell.length_a   1.000
_cell.length_b   1.000
_cell.length_c   1.000
_cell.angle_alpha   90.00
_cell.angle_beta   90.00
_cell.angle_gamma   90.00
#
_symmetry.space_group_name_H-M   'P 1'
#
loop_
_entity.id
_entity.type
_entity.pdbx_description
1 polymer ?
#
loop_
_entity_poly.entity_id
_entity_poly.type
_entity_poly.pdbx_seq_one_letter_code
_entity_poly.pdbx_strand_id
1 'polypeptide(L)'
;MLQNELIVDSSCSVERSFEILGGAWTFLVLREALLDNVVQFDSFQSNLGIARESLKRVLKRLVRHGVMEHRPLNEGGRRKGYFLTEQGRDLLPALVAALNWGQDWSDKEPTGERLVHTNCGQPLKKAVVCSECHQVVDPRDVRFESRIRTRSKGRERFAKMRYVEQALLERQRPCSIARTMATIGDPWSFLIIRECFYGVRRFDIFQRRLSIASNILAARLKRFVAAGILKTRPVPDQPHLSEYRMTEKGMALYAIPLAIIAWGDKWLADDKGPP
;
A
#
# COMPACT_ATOMS: atom_id res chain seq x y z
N MET A 1 -5.91 -17.21 26.28
CA MET A 1 -4.58 -17.80 26.40
C MET A 1 -3.84 -17.50 25.10
N LEU A 2 -2.92 -16.53 25.10
CA LEU A 2 -2.03 -16.29 23.96
C LEU A 2 -0.96 -17.37 24.01
N GLN A 3 -1.09 -18.39 23.17
CA GLN A 3 -0.10 -19.44 23.02
C GLN A 3 1.24 -18.80 22.58
N ASN A 4 2.35 -19.35 23.09
CA ASN A 4 3.73 -19.01 22.71
C ASN A 4 3.88 -19.19 21.19
N GLU A 5 3.64 -18.13 20.42
CA GLU A 5 3.87 -18.13 18.98
C GLU A 5 5.36 -17.96 18.75
N LEU A 6 5.96 -18.88 18.02
CA LEU A 6 7.34 -18.78 17.54
C LEU A 6 7.47 -17.50 16.71
N ILE A 7 8.25 -16.54 17.21
CA ILE A 7 8.57 -15.31 16.49
C ILE A 7 9.83 -15.59 15.68
N VAL A 8 9.66 -15.71 14.36
CA VAL A 8 10.80 -15.86 13.45
C VAL A 8 11.14 -14.50 12.83
N ASP A 9 12.41 -14.17 12.81
CA ASP A 9 12.94 -12.93 12.23
C ASP A 9 12.96 -13.05 10.69
N SER A 10 11.80 -12.95 10.06
CA SER A 10 11.66 -12.92 8.60
C SER A 10 10.76 -11.79 8.15
N SER A 11 11.00 -11.25 6.96
CA SER A 11 10.13 -10.25 6.35
C SER A 11 8.97 -10.95 5.64
N CYS A 12 7.75 -10.49 5.84
CA CYS A 12 6.58 -10.98 5.10
C CYS A 12 6.49 -10.31 3.72
N SER A 13 5.66 -10.86 2.82
CA SER A 13 5.40 -10.34 1.47
C SER A 13 5.14 -8.84 1.45
N VAL A 14 4.38 -8.33 2.43
CA VAL A 14 4.10 -6.89 2.54
C VAL A 14 5.36 -6.08 2.79
N GLU A 15 6.23 -6.50 3.72
CA GLU A 15 7.47 -5.77 4.00
C GLU A 15 8.42 -5.78 2.81
N ARG A 16 8.59 -6.95 2.18
CA ARG A 16 9.43 -7.10 0.97
C ARG A 16 8.87 -6.25 -0.19
N SER A 17 7.56 -6.24 -0.38
CA SER A 17 6.91 -5.39 -1.40
C SER A 17 7.17 -3.91 -1.12
N PHE A 18 7.08 -3.44 0.13
CA PHE A 18 7.33 -2.04 0.46
C PHE A 18 8.81 -1.63 0.39
N GLU A 19 9.75 -2.54 0.48
CA GLU A 19 11.16 -2.26 0.15
C GLU A 19 11.30 -1.83 -1.32
N ILE A 20 10.51 -2.45 -2.20
CA ILE A 20 10.48 -2.17 -3.63
C ILE A 20 9.59 -0.96 -3.93
N LEU A 21 8.37 -0.97 -3.45
CA LEU A 21 7.38 0.07 -3.72
C LEU A 21 7.69 1.38 -2.98
N GLY A 22 8.21 1.28 -1.75
CA GLY A 22 8.80 2.40 -1.00
C GLY A 22 7.82 3.42 -0.45
N GLY A 23 6.74 3.78 -1.12
CA GLY A 23 5.81 4.76 -0.60
C GLY A 23 4.96 5.46 -1.65
N ALA A 24 4.22 6.49 -1.23
CA ALA A 24 3.17 7.15 -2.01
C ALA A 24 3.60 7.57 -3.43
N TRP A 25 4.78 8.17 -3.58
CA TRP A 25 5.26 8.59 -4.90
C TRP A 25 5.41 7.45 -5.89
N THR A 26 5.75 6.25 -5.43
CA THR A 26 5.84 5.09 -6.31
C THR A 26 4.48 4.73 -6.90
N PHE A 27 3.43 4.74 -6.09
CA PHE A 27 2.06 4.48 -6.58
C PHE A 27 1.62 5.53 -7.60
N LEU A 28 2.02 6.80 -7.43
CA LEU A 28 1.70 7.82 -8.42
C LEU A 28 2.51 7.66 -9.71
N VAL A 29 3.79 7.26 -9.64
CA VAL A 29 4.60 6.93 -10.82
C VAL A 29 4.00 5.72 -11.56
N LEU A 30 3.58 4.68 -10.83
CA LEU A 30 2.92 3.51 -11.41
C LEU A 30 1.56 3.87 -12.03
N ARG A 31 0.80 4.79 -11.41
CA ARG A 31 -0.44 5.32 -12.00
C ARG A 31 -0.18 5.95 -13.36
N GLU A 32 0.78 6.88 -13.45
CA GLU A 32 1.14 7.53 -14.72
C GLU A 32 1.55 6.50 -15.78
N ALA A 33 2.33 5.50 -15.39
CA ALA A 33 2.79 4.48 -16.32
C ALA A 33 1.69 3.50 -16.75
N LEU A 34 0.81 3.09 -15.82
CA LEU A 34 -0.24 2.08 -16.08
C LEU A 34 -1.48 2.66 -16.76
N LEU A 35 -1.90 3.87 -16.35
CA LEU A 35 -3.16 4.45 -16.78
C LEU A 35 -2.98 5.49 -17.88
N ASP A 36 -1.90 6.26 -17.82
CA ASP A 36 -1.64 7.36 -18.75
C ASP A 36 -0.50 7.04 -19.75
N ASN A 37 0.05 5.81 -19.70
CA ASN A 37 1.15 5.33 -20.58
C ASN A 37 2.38 6.25 -20.59
N VAL A 38 2.65 6.95 -19.50
CA VAL A 38 3.81 7.84 -19.38
C VAL A 38 5.08 7.00 -19.30
N VAL A 39 6.06 7.32 -20.14
CA VAL A 39 7.37 6.62 -20.21
C VAL A 39 8.57 7.55 -20.08
N GLN A 40 8.41 8.87 -20.25
CA GLN A 40 9.52 9.81 -20.23
C GLN A 40 9.68 10.45 -18.84
N PHE A 41 10.95 10.63 -18.44
CA PHE A 41 11.29 11.22 -17.15
C PHE A 41 10.64 12.58 -16.91
N ASP A 42 10.76 13.48 -17.91
CA ASP A 42 10.26 14.85 -17.78
C ASP A 42 8.73 14.89 -17.74
N SER A 43 8.04 13.96 -18.42
CA SER A 43 6.59 13.82 -18.35
C SER A 43 6.15 13.34 -16.96
N PHE A 44 6.83 12.35 -16.37
CA PHE A 44 6.57 11.98 -14.97
C PHE A 44 6.75 13.16 -14.02
N GLN A 45 7.86 13.91 -14.20
CA GLN A 45 8.15 15.06 -13.34
C GLN A 45 7.10 16.16 -13.46
N SER A 46 6.70 16.50 -14.67
CA SER A 46 5.69 17.52 -14.96
C SER A 46 4.32 17.13 -14.40
N ASN A 47 3.87 15.90 -14.71
CA ASN A 47 2.54 15.43 -14.31
C ASN A 47 2.39 15.26 -12.80
N LEU A 48 3.46 14.92 -12.11
CA LEU A 48 3.43 14.66 -10.66
C LEU A 48 3.88 15.87 -9.82
N GLY A 49 4.57 16.83 -10.39
CA GLY A 49 5.20 17.92 -9.63
C GLY A 49 6.21 17.44 -8.58
N ILE A 50 6.73 16.24 -8.75
CA ILE A 50 7.68 15.62 -7.83
C ILE A 50 9.08 16.21 -8.01
N ALA A 51 9.83 16.39 -6.92
CA ALA A 51 11.22 16.84 -6.97
C ALA A 51 12.07 15.85 -7.78
N ARG A 52 12.92 16.38 -8.69
CA ARG A 52 13.74 15.61 -9.63
C ARG A 52 14.52 14.46 -8.99
N GLU A 53 15.16 14.72 -7.87
CA GLU A 53 15.93 13.70 -7.14
C GLU A 53 15.04 12.62 -6.47
N SER A 54 13.83 12.98 -6.08
CA SER A 54 12.87 12.02 -5.57
C SER A 54 12.36 11.09 -6.66
N LEU A 55 12.01 11.64 -7.83
CA LEU A 55 11.61 10.86 -9.01
C LEU A 55 12.75 9.93 -9.47
N LYS A 56 13.98 10.43 -9.55
CA LYS A 56 15.16 9.64 -9.87
C LYS A 56 15.31 8.41 -8.95
N ARG A 57 15.15 8.62 -7.63
CA ARG A 57 15.23 7.54 -6.64
C ARG A 57 14.12 6.52 -6.83
N VAL A 58 12.89 6.96 -7.10
CA VAL A 58 11.75 6.08 -7.35
C VAL A 58 12.00 5.24 -8.60
N LEU A 59 12.29 5.86 -9.75
CA LEU A 59 12.51 5.16 -11.01
C LEU A 59 13.72 4.21 -10.95
N LYS A 60 14.84 4.66 -10.35
CA LYS A 60 16.02 3.80 -10.15
C LYS A 60 15.69 2.55 -9.32
N ARG A 61 14.87 2.69 -8.28
CA ARG A 61 14.43 1.56 -7.44
C ARG A 61 13.54 0.62 -8.23
N LEU A 62 12.55 1.12 -8.97
CA LEU A 62 11.64 0.30 -9.78
C LEU A 62 12.38 -0.47 -10.87
N VAL A 63 13.36 0.16 -11.52
CA VAL A 63 14.22 -0.52 -12.51
C VAL A 63 15.11 -1.57 -11.85
N ARG A 64 15.75 -1.24 -10.72
CA ARG A 64 16.62 -2.17 -9.99
C ARG A 64 15.90 -3.46 -9.58
N HIS A 65 14.62 -3.35 -9.26
CA HIS A 65 13.80 -4.49 -8.79
C HIS A 65 12.91 -5.10 -9.88
N GLY A 66 13.16 -4.77 -11.15
CA GLY A 66 12.48 -5.40 -12.28
C GLY A 66 11.01 -4.97 -12.49
N VAL A 67 10.50 -4.01 -11.73
CA VAL A 67 9.13 -3.47 -11.91
C VAL A 67 9.03 -2.61 -13.17
N MET A 68 10.11 -1.92 -13.50
CA MET A 68 10.25 -1.16 -14.76
C MET A 68 11.57 -1.52 -15.44
N GLU A 69 11.63 -1.28 -16.72
CA GLU A 69 12.84 -1.34 -17.53
C GLU A 69 13.16 0.04 -18.14
N HIS A 70 14.44 0.34 -18.28
CA HIS A 70 14.91 1.59 -18.89
C HIS A 70 15.54 1.28 -20.26
N ARG A 71 14.78 1.47 -21.33
CA ARG A 71 15.17 1.10 -22.70
C ARG A 71 14.92 2.22 -23.70
N PRO A 72 15.50 2.15 -24.91
CA PRO A 72 15.24 3.13 -25.98
C PRO A 72 13.74 3.27 -26.26
N LEU A 73 13.31 4.51 -26.58
CA LEU A 73 11.92 4.79 -26.97
C LEU A 73 11.59 4.16 -28.34
N ASN A 74 12.56 4.20 -29.26
CA ASN A 74 12.45 3.60 -30.60
C ASN A 74 13.70 2.75 -30.85
N GLU A 75 13.61 1.77 -31.74
CA GLU A 75 14.75 0.97 -32.17
C GLU A 75 15.88 1.88 -32.73
N GLY A 76 17.11 1.71 -32.21
CA GLY A 76 18.26 2.54 -32.56
C GLY A 76 18.26 3.97 -31.99
N GLY A 77 17.20 4.37 -31.27
CA GLY A 77 17.09 5.71 -30.72
C GLY A 77 17.99 5.95 -29.50
N ARG A 78 18.58 7.17 -29.38
CA ARG A 78 19.38 7.57 -28.21
C ARG A 78 18.54 7.91 -27.00
N ARG A 79 17.28 8.34 -27.21
CA ARG A 79 16.37 8.69 -26.11
C ARG A 79 15.81 7.42 -25.47
N LYS A 80 15.86 7.36 -24.14
CA LYS A 80 15.36 6.23 -23.36
C LYS A 80 14.11 6.62 -22.56
N GLY A 81 13.26 5.62 -22.30
CA GLY A 81 12.08 5.73 -21.46
C GLY A 81 12.01 4.63 -20.40
N TYR A 82 11.11 4.78 -19.47
CA TYR A 82 10.80 3.83 -18.40
C TYR A 82 9.53 3.09 -18.76
N PHE A 83 9.63 1.79 -18.97
CA PHE A 83 8.52 0.93 -19.38
C PHE A 83 8.18 -0.06 -18.28
N LEU A 84 6.91 -0.36 -18.10
CA LEU A 84 6.50 -1.40 -17.18
C LEU A 84 6.86 -2.78 -17.71
N THR A 85 7.43 -3.61 -16.85
CA THR A 85 7.56 -5.05 -17.08
C THR A 85 6.23 -5.76 -16.81
N GLU A 86 6.18 -7.08 -16.96
CA GLU A 86 5.03 -7.88 -16.52
C GLU A 86 4.80 -7.73 -15.01
N GLN A 87 5.88 -7.81 -14.22
CA GLN A 87 5.86 -7.57 -12.78
C GLN A 87 5.26 -6.19 -12.42
N GLY A 88 5.59 -5.16 -13.20
CA GLY A 88 5.04 -3.82 -13.00
C GLY A 88 3.55 -3.73 -13.36
N ARG A 89 3.13 -4.38 -14.44
CA ARG A 89 1.71 -4.42 -14.84
C ARG A 89 0.83 -5.16 -13.84
N ASP A 90 1.35 -6.17 -13.18
CA ASP A 90 0.65 -6.93 -12.14
C ASP A 90 0.34 -6.11 -10.87
N LEU A 91 0.84 -4.88 -10.75
CA LEU A 91 0.44 -3.95 -9.69
C LEU A 91 -0.89 -3.22 -9.97
N LEU A 92 -1.47 -3.37 -11.17
CA LEU A 92 -2.76 -2.76 -11.51
C LEU A 92 -3.86 -3.07 -10.48
N PRO A 93 -4.03 -4.30 -9.98
CA PRO A 93 -5.02 -4.60 -8.94
C PRO A 93 -4.90 -3.74 -7.68
N ALA A 94 -3.69 -3.48 -7.21
CA ALA A 94 -3.46 -2.64 -6.03
C ALA A 94 -3.80 -1.17 -6.30
N LEU A 95 -3.49 -0.67 -7.50
CA LEU A 95 -3.84 0.68 -7.92
C LEU A 95 -5.34 0.88 -8.07
N VAL A 96 -6.06 -0.09 -8.66
CA VAL A 96 -7.53 -0.06 -8.77
C VAL A 96 -8.18 -0.06 -7.38
N ALA A 97 -7.69 -0.89 -6.46
CA ALA A 97 -8.18 -0.91 -5.09
C ALA A 97 -7.94 0.44 -4.38
N ALA A 98 -6.75 1.04 -4.57
CA ALA A 98 -6.44 2.35 -4.02
C ALA A 98 -7.30 3.48 -4.62
N LEU A 99 -7.57 3.43 -5.93
CA LEU A 99 -8.43 4.38 -6.60
C LEU A 99 -9.86 4.31 -6.07
N ASN A 100 -10.44 3.10 -6.01
CA ASN A 100 -11.80 2.90 -5.52
C ASN A 100 -11.95 3.36 -4.07
N TRP A 101 -11.02 2.98 -3.18
CA TRP A 101 -11.08 3.44 -1.80
C TRP A 101 -11.00 4.97 -1.68
N GLY A 102 -10.11 5.61 -2.45
CA GLY A 102 -9.99 7.07 -2.46
C GLY A 102 -11.21 7.79 -3.02
N GLN A 103 -11.97 7.15 -3.92
CA GLN A 103 -13.26 7.66 -4.42
C GLN A 103 -14.36 7.53 -3.37
N ASP A 104 -14.48 6.35 -2.77
CA ASP A 104 -15.61 6.01 -1.91
C ASP A 104 -15.51 6.66 -0.51
N TRP A 105 -14.28 6.92 -0.02
CA TRP A 105 -14.03 7.32 1.36
C TRP A 105 -13.31 8.66 1.55
N SER A 106 -13.10 9.42 0.48
CA SER A 106 -12.55 10.78 0.60
C SER A 106 -13.66 11.77 0.99
N ASP A 107 -13.33 12.63 1.93
CA ASP A 107 -14.22 13.74 2.33
C ASP A 107 -14.12 14.94 1.36
N LYS A 108 -13.32 14.83 0.30
CA LYS A 108 -13.15 15.85 -0.75
C LYS A 108 -14.04 15.59 -1.94
N GLU A 109 -14.27 16.64 -2.71
CA GLU A 109 -14.98 16.57 -3.99
C GLU A 109 -14.45 15.43 -4.87
N PRO A 110 -15.34 14.75 -5.63
CA PRO A 110 -14.96 13.70 -6.57
C PRO A 110 -13.88 14.18 -7.54
N THR A 111 -12.90 13.30 -7.83
CA THR A 111 -11.81 13.63 -8.76
C THR A 111 -12.21 13.56 -10.22
N GLY A 112 -13.39 13.01 -10.52
CA GLY A 112 -13.84 12.74 -11.90
C GLY A 112 -13.12 11.55 -12.55
N GLU A 113 -12.11 10.97 -11.91
CA GLU A 113 -11.40 9.79 -12.41
C GLU A 113 -12.34 8.57 -12.44
N ARG A 114 -12.37 7.86 -13.55
CA ARG A 114 -13.14 6.63 -13.68
C ARG A 114 -12.41 5.64 -14.56
N LEU A 115 -12.12 4.47 -14.01
CA LEU A 115 -11.66 3.35 -14.83
C LEU A 115 -12.86 2.63 -15.44
N VAL A 116 -12.75 2.31 -16.71
CA VAL A 116 -13.78 1.61 -17.47
C VAL A 116 -13.21 0.30 -18.00
N HIS A 117 -13.93 -0.80 -17.81
CA HIS A 117 -13.57 -2.07 -18.38
C HIS A 117 -13.88 -2.05 -19.89
N THR A 118 -12.85 -2.07 -20.72
CA THR A 118 -12.96 -1.86 -22.16
C THR A 118 -13.88 -2.85 -22.87
N ASN A 119 -13.96 -4.08 -22.38
CA ASN A 119 -14.76 -5.12 -23.01
C ASN A 119 -16.28 -4.93 -22.82
N CYS A 120 -16.71 -4.34 -21.71
CA CYS A 120 -18.14 -4.17 -21.41
C CYS A 120 -18.58 -2.70 -21.24
N GLY A 121 -17.65 -1.74 -21.27
CA GLY A 121 -17.93 -0.31 -21.10
C GLY A 121 -18.37 0.11 -19.70
N GLN A 122 -18.39 -0.81 -18.73
CA GLN A 122 -18.83 -0.52 -17.37
C GLN A 122 -17.70 0.00 -16.47
N PRO A 123 -18.01 0.81 -15.45
CA PRO A 123 -17.03 1.24 -14.46
C PRO A 123 -16.35 0.03 -13.81
N LEU A 124 -15.02 0.05 -13.77
CA LEU A 124 -14.22 -0.99 -13.16
C LEU A 124 -14.29 -0.88 -11.64
N LYS A 125 -15.19 -1.65 -11.05
CA LYS A 125 -15.23 -1.85 -9.58
C LYS A 125 -14.51 -3.15 -9.26
N LYS A 126 -13.59 -3.10 -8.29
CA LYS A 126 -12.87 -4.29 -7.86
C LYS A 126 -13.48 -4.83 -6.57
N ALA A 127 -13.87 -6.08 -6.59
CA ALA A 127 -14.15 -6.88 -5.42
C ALA A 127 -13.07 -7.95 -5.24
N VAL A 128 -12.72 -8.27 -4.00
CA VAL A 128 -11.96 -9.48 -3.69
C VAL A 128 -12.97 -10.62 -3.66
N VAL A 129 -12.69 -11.68 -4.42
CA VAL A 129 -13.52 -12.87 -4.49
C VAL A 129 -12.70 -14.10 -4.04
N CYS A 130 -13.33 -15.04 -3.39
CA CYS A 130 -12.73 -16.31 -3.02
C CYS A 130 -12.50 -17.13 -4.29
N SER A 131 -11.30 -17.70 -4.48
CA SER A 131 -10.97 -18.57 -5.62
C SER A 131 -11.82 -19.82 -5.68
N GLU A 132 -12.26 -20.33 -4.54
CA GLU A 132 -13.00 -21.59 -4.43
C GLU A 132 -14.50 -21.40 -4.62
N CYS A 133 -15.12 -20.49 -3.84
CA CYS A 133 -16.57 -20.33 -3.89
C CYS A 133 -17.03 -19.15 -4.77
N HIS A 134 -16.12 -18.35 -5.30
CA HIS A 134 -16.36 -17.18 -6.16
C HIS A 134 -17.24 -16.09 -5.53
N GLN A 135 -17.48 -16.14 -4.24
CA GLN A 135 -18.22 -15.11 -3.53
C GLN A 135 -17.33 -13.93 -3.16
N VAL A 136 -17.92 -12.75 -3.06
CA VAL A 136 -17.24 -11.54 -2.57
C VAL A 136 -16.86 -11.75 -1.11
N VAL A 137 -15.60 -11.48 -0.80
CA VAL A 137 -15.04 -11.65 0.54
C VAL A 137 -15.30 -10.39 1.37
N ASP A 138 -16.03 -10.53 2.48
CA ASP A 138 -16.01 -9.54 3.55
C ASP A 138 -14.79 -9.78 4.45
N PRO A 139 -13.98 -8.77 4.76
CA PRO A 139 -12.81 -8.95 5.62
C PRO A 139 -13.15 -9.43 7.04
N ARG A 140 -14.42 -9.34 7.49
CA ARG A 140 -14.88 -9.89 8.76
C ARG A 140 -15.01 -11.41 8.75
N ASP A 141 -15.20 -11.99 7.55
CA ASP A 141 -15.36 -13.43 7.34
C ASP A 141 -14.00 -14.11 7.06
N VAL A 142 -12.91 -13.35 7.08
CA VAL A 142 -11.56 -13.87 6.86
C VAL A 142 -10.85 -14.09 8.18
N ARG A 143 -10.32 -15.30 8.36
CA ARG A 143 -9.47 -15.65 9.48
C ARG A 143 -8.04 -15.89 9.00
N PHE A 144 -7.09 -15.21 9.62
CA PHE A 144 -5.69 -15.46 9.35
C PHE A 144 -5.22 -16.68 10.18
N GLU A 145 -4.74 -17.69 9.47
CA GLU A 145 -4.17 -18.89 10.06
C GLU A 145 -2.67 -18.92 9.75
N SER A 146 -1.86 -18.68 10.74
CA SER A 146 -0.40 -18.88 10.64
C SER A 146 0.14 -19.44 11.94
N ARG A 147 0.97 -20.45 11.82
CA ARG A 147 1.72 -21.04 12.95
C ARG A 147 2.99 -20.25 13.26
N ILE A 148 3.45 -19.42 12.33
CA ILE A 148 4.67 -18.64 12.44
C ILE A 148 4.32 -17.19 12.22
N ARG A 149 4.58 -16.37 13.23
CA ARG A 149 4.46 -14.91 13.12
C ARG A 149 5.83 -14.30 13.05
N THR A 150 6.06 -13.55 12.00
CA THR A 150 7.33 -12.87 11.77
C THR A 150 7.41 -11.58 12.57
N ARG A 151 8.57 -11.31 13.15
CA ARG A 151 8.89 -10.01 13.74
C ARG A 151 9.40 -9.08 12.65
N SER A 152 8.78 -7.92 12.52
CA SER A 152 9.19 -6.93 11.53
C SER A 152 10.59 -6.38 11.81
N LYS A 153 11.46 -6.36 10.79
CA LYS A 153 12.71 -5.59 10.76
C LYS A 153 12.53 -4.17 10.23
N GLY A 154 11.28 -3.72 10.14
CA GLY A 154 10.90 -2.45 9.52
C GLY A 154 11.65 -1.23 10.03
N ARG A 155 12.10 -1.22 11.30
CA ARG A 155 12.83 -0.08 11.87
C ARG A 155 14.13 0.22 11.11
N GLU A 156 14.88 -0.80 10.73
CA GLU A 156 16.12 -0.63 9.97
C GLU A 156 15.84 -0.29 8.50
N ARG A 157 14.83 -0.94 7.92
CA ARG A 157 14.49 -0.86 6.49
C ARG A 157 13.77 0.42 6.12
N PHE A 158 12.87 0.91 6.98
CA PHE A 158 11.97 2.04 6.69
C PHE A 158 12.38 3.35 7.39
N ALA A 159 13.51 3.39 8.07
CA ALA A 159 13.98 4.58 8.83
C ALA A 159 14.05 5.87 7.98
N LYS A 160 14.30 5.75 6.67
CA LYS A 160 14.41 6.89 5.74
C LYS A 160 13.13 7.18 4.97
N MET A 161 12.08 6.36 5.11
CA MET A 161 10.83 6.54 4.39
C MET A 161 9.90 7.45 5.18
N ARG A 162 9.46 8.53 4.55
CA ARG A 162 8.63 9.55 5.19
C ARG A 162 7.22 9.54 4.64
N TYR A 163 6.31 9.93 5.50
CA TYR A 163 4.96 10.31 5.11
C TYR A 163 5.00 11.49 4.14
N VAL A 164 4.10 11.48 3.16
CA VAL A 164 3.91 12.57 2.19
C VAL A 164 2.51 13.12 2.36
N GLU A 165 2.41 14.43 2.54
CA GLU A 165 1.13 15.11 2.69
C GLU A 165 0.30 15.05 1.40
N GLN A 166 -1.02 14.97 1.54
CA GLN A 166 -1.95 14.89 0.44
C GLN A 166 -1.83 16.09 -0.51
N ALA A 167 -1.71 17.29 0.02
CA ALA A 167 -1.57 18.51 -0.78
C ALA A 167 -0.36 18.45 -1.73
N LEU A 168 0.73 17.79 -1.31
CA LEU A 168 1.90 17.59 -2.16
C LEU A 168 1.67 16.54 -3.23
N LEU A 169 0.93 15.47 -2.92
CA LEU A 169 0.60 14.39 -3.88
C LEU A 169 -0.44 14.82 -4.92
N GLU A 170 -1.33 15.74 -4.58
CA GLU A 170 -2.35 16.31 -5.47
C GLU A 170 -1.95 17.67 -6.06
N ARG A 171 -0.69 18.06 -5.95
CA ARG A 171 -0.21 19.39 -6.35
C ARG A 171 -0.54 19.76 -7.79
N GLN A 172 -0.51 18.80 -8.70
CA GLN A 172 -0.77 19.02 -10.13
C GLN A 172 -2.23 18.74 -10.50
N ARG A 173 -2.83 17.72 -9.92
CA ARG A 173 -4.23 17.36 -10.14
C ARG A 173 -4.84 16.62 -8.95
N PRO A 174 -6.15 16.77 -8.70
CA PRO A 174 -6.86 15.89 -7.77
C PRO A 174 -6.71 14.45 -8.20
N CYS A 175 -6.54 13.53 -7.24
CA CYS A 175 -6.31 12.12 -7.56
C CYS A 175 -6.76 11.21 -6.41
N SER A 176 -7.65 10.28 -6.70
CA SER A 176 -8.17 9.32 -5.73
C SER A 176 -7.08 8.41 -5.17
N ILE A 177 -6.13 7.97 -6.00
CA ILE A 177 -4.97 7.19 -5.56
C ILE A 177 -4.07 8.01 -4.62
N ALA A 178 -3.86 9.30 -4.92
CA ALA A 178 -3.09 10.19 -4.05
C ALA A 178 -3.71 10.34 -2.66
N ARG A 179 -5.04 10.43 -2.58
CA ARG A 179 -5.80 10.50 -1.31
C ARG A 179 -5.61 9.24 -0.47
N THR A 180 -5.72 8.08 -1.09
CA THR A 180 -5.45 6.79 -0.43
C THR A 180 -4.00 6.71 0.03
N MET A 181 -3.06 7.05 -0.84
CA MET A 181 -1.63 6.98 -0.50
C MET A 181 -1.21 8.04 0.52
N ALA A 182 -1.88 9.17 0.62
CA ALA A 182 -1.70 10.10 1.73
C ALA A 182 -2.10 9.49 3.07
N THR A 183 -3.01 8.53 3.08
CA THR A 183 -3.48 7.86 4.30
C THR A 183 -2.59 6.69 4.69
N ILE A 184 -2.29 5.79 3.74
CA ILE A 184 -1.61 4.52 4.00
C ILE A 184 -0.29 4.34 3.23
N GLY A 185 0.13 5.31 2.43
CA GLY A 185 1.24 5.16 1.48
C GLY A 185 2.64 5.24 2.07
N ASP A 186 2.81 5.22 3.39
CA ASP A 186 4.11 5.00 4.02
C ASP A 186 4.17 3.58 4.64
N PRO A 187 5.34 2.95 4.69
CA PRO A 187 5.46 1.56 5.15
C PRO A 187 4.91 1.32 6.55
N TRP A 188 5.12 2.25 7.47
CA TRP A 188 4.62 2.11 8.83
C TRP A 188 3.10 2.16 8.91
N SER A 189 2.48 3.08 8.19
CA SER A 189 1.02 3.16 8.08
C SER A 189 0.45 1.86 7.52
N PHE A 190 1.08 1.33 6.47
CA PHE A 190 0.64 0.08 5.86
C PHE A 190 0.79 -1.13 6.79
N LEU A 191 1.92 -1.25 7.48
CA LEU A 191 2.16 -2.33 8.43
C LEU A 191 1.19 -2.26 9.63
N ILE A 192 0.86 -1.07 10.13
CA ILE A 192 -0.13 -0.91 11.19
C ILE A 192 -1.51 -1.39 10.71
N ILE A 193 -1.93 -1.04 9.49
CA ILE A 193 -3.20 -1.52 8.90
C ILE A 193 -3.19 -3.05 8.77
N ARG A 194 -2.08 -3.65 8.30
CA ARG A 194 -1.91 -5.11 8.27
C ARG A 194 -2.12 -5.73 9.65
N GLU A 195 -1.48 -5.18 10.68
CA GLU A 195 -1.62 -5.68 12.06
C GLU A 195 -3.07 -5.54 12.56
N CYS A 196 -3.79 -4.49 12.18
CA CYS A 196 -5.21 -4.37 12.50
C CYS A 196 -6.04 -5.52 11.91
N PHE A 197 -5.76 -5.93 10.67
CA PHE A 197 -6.41 -7.11 10.06
C PHE A 197 -6.02 -8.42 10.75
N TYR A 198 -4.83 -8.48 11.35
CA TYR A 198 -4.43 -9.60 12.21
C TYR A 198 -5.02 -9.53 13.63
N GLY A 199 -5.93 -8.59 13.87
CA GLY A 199 -6.62 -8.46 15.15
C GLY A 199 -5.84 -7.74 16.24
N VAL A 200 -4.71 -7.11 15.93
CA VAL A 200 -3.98 -6.28 16.89
C VAL A 200 -4.76 -5.01 17.17
N ARG A 201 -4.94 -4.68 18.46
CA ARG A 201 -5.75 -3.55 18.91
C ARG A 201 -5.06 -2.65 19.94
N ARG A 202 -4.00 -3.13 20.61
CA ARG A 202 -3.34 -2.43 21.70
C ARG A 202 -2.04 -1.80 21.23
N PHE A 203 -1.75 -0.60 21.75
CA PHE A 203 -0.52 0.15 21.43
C PHE A 203 0.76 -0.66 21.69
N ASP A 204 0.86 -1.26 22.88
CA ASP A 204 2.01 -2.06 23.30
C ASP A 204 2.24 -3.29 22.39
N ILE A 205 1.15 -3.90 21.90
CA ILE A 205 1.23 -5.04 20.98
C ILE A 205 1.72 -4.59 19.60
N PHE A 206 1.18 -3.47 19.04
CA PHE A 206 1.70 -2.89 17.80
C PHE A 206 3.18 -2.59 17.90
N GLN A 207 3.61 -1.92 18.98
CA GLN A 207 4.99 -1.52 19.19
C GLN A 207 5.94 -2.73 19.21
N ARG A 208 5.57 -3.78 19.95
CA ARG A 208 6.35 -5.01 20.08
C ARG A 208 6.43 -5.76 18.76
N ARG A 209 5.30 -5.96 18.06
CA ARG A 209 5.25 -6.74 16.83
C ARG A 209 5.94 -6.06 15.65
N LEU A 210 5.82 -4.73 15.55
CA LEU A 210 6.43 -3.96 14.47
C LEU A 210 7.84 -3.46 14.80
N SER A 211 8.30 -3.57 16.05
CA SER A 211 9.56 -2.96 16.51
C SER A 211 9.65 -1.46 16.14
N ILE A 212 8.52 -0.77 16.13
CA ILE A 212 8.38 0.64 15.75
C ILE A 212 8.67 1.55 16.94
N ALA A 213 9.28 2.72 16.70
CA ALA A 213 9.45 3.72 17.74
C ALA A 213 8.09 4.27 18.22
N SER A 214 7.94 4.46 19.54
CA SER A 214 6.67 4.85 20.16
C SER A 214 6.10 6.16 19.61
N ASN A 215 6.96 7.15 19.36
CA ASN A 215 6.55 8.44 18.78
C ASN A 215 6.02 8.29 17.34
N ILE A 216 6.61 7.41 16.53
CA ILE A 216 6.15 7.13 15.16
C ILE A 216 4.81 6.42 15.21
N LEU A 217 4.67 5.40 16.05
CA LEU A 217 3.43 4.65 16.22
C LEU A 217 2.30 5.57 16.69
N ALA A 218 2.54 6.38 17.74
CA ALA A 218 1.56 7.31 18.27
C ALA A 218 1.08 8.31 17.21
N ALA A 219 2.01 8.88 16.43
CA ALA A 219 1.68 9.80 15.34
C ALA A 219 0.81 9.14 14.26
N ARG A 220 1.09 7.87 13.89
CA ARG A 220 0.31 7.14 12.87
C ARG A 220 -1.07 6.77 13.39
N LEU A 221 -1.19 6.24 14.60
CA LEU A 221 -2.47 5.90 15.21
C LEU A 221 -3.35 7.14 15.40
N LYS A 222 -2.79 8.26 15.86
CA LYS A 222 -3.51 9.55 15.94
C LYS A 222 -4.06 9.98 14.58
N ARG A 223 -3.26 9.88 13.51
CA ARG A 223 -3.72 10.18 12.15
C ARG A 223 -4.84 9.26 11.69
N PHE A 224 -4.74 7.96 11.96
CA PHE A 224 -5.78 7.02 11.59
C PHE A 224 -7.10 7.28 12.33
N VAL A 225 -7.04 7.69 13.59
CA VAL A 225 -8.24 8.10 14.32
C VAL A 225 -8.82 9.37 13.73
N ALA A 226 -7.99 10.39 13.47
CA ALA A 226 -8.44 11.64 12.86
C ALA A 226 -9.02 11.45 11.44
N ALA A 227 -8.48 10.50 10.66
CA ALA A 227 -8.98 10.16 9.34
C ALA A 227 -10.21 9.21 9.35
N GLY A 228 -10.69 8.83 10.53
CA GLY A 228 -11.82 7.91 10.68
C GLY A 228 -11.54 6.47 10.24
N ILE A 229 -10.27 6.07 10.11
CA ILE A 229 -9.84 4.69 9.81
C ILE A 229 -9.95 3.81 11.05
N LEU A 230 -9.52 4.35 12.18
CA LEU A 230 -9.60 3.71 13.48
C LEU A 230 -10.49 4.52 14.42
N LYS A 231 -11.08 3.84 15.39
CA LYS A 231 -11.71 4.43 16.56
C LYS A 231 -11.08 3.86 17.81
N THR A 232 -11.03 4.67 18.88
CA THR A 232 -10.58 4.22 20.20
C THR A 232 -11.75 3.73 21.03
N ARG A 233 -11.55 2.72 21.84
CA ARG A 233 -12.49 2.26 22.88
C ARG A 233 -11.73 1.97 24.16
N PRO A 234 -12.29 2.26 25.34
CA PRO A 234 -11.74 1.78 26.60
C PRO A 234 -11.66 0.25 26.58
N VAL A 235 -10.63 -0.29 27.21
CA VAL A 235 -10.53 -1.74 27.43
C VAL A 235 -11.50 -2.09 28.57
N PRO A 236 -12.39 -3.10 28.40
CA PRO A 236 -13.19 -3.61 29.50
C PRO A 236 -12.28 -3.94 30.71
N ASP A 237 -12.71 -3.61 31.90
CA ASP A 237 -11.99 -3.82 33.16
C ASP A 237 -10.67 -3.03 33.35
N GLN A 238 -10.23 -2.25 32.36
CA GLN A 238 -9.05 -1.39 32.39
C GLN A 238 -9.32 -0.05 31.67
N PRO A 239 -10.16 0.84 32.23
CA PRO A 239 -10.62 2.07 31.55
C PRO A 239 -9.52 3.08 31.22
N HIS A 240 -8.37 2.96 31.89
CA HIS A 240 -7.17 3.77 31.61
C HIS A 240 -6.43 3.30 30.34
N LEU A 241 -6.75 2.13 29.79
CA LEU A 241 -6.20 1.62 28.54
C LEU A 241 -7.20 1.75 27.41
N SER A 242 -6.70 2.03 26.21
CA SER A 242 -7.51 2.13 25.00
C SER A 242 -7.12 1.08 23.97
N GLU A 243 -8.13 0.58 23.28
CA GLU A 243 -8.01 -0.26 22.09
C GLU A 243 -8.28 0.57 20.84
N TYR A 244 -7.55 0.25 19.77
CA TYR A 244 -7.77 0.76 18.41
C TYR A 244 -8.56 -0.26 17.61
N ARG A 245 -9.70 0.13 17.06
CA ARG A 245 -10.57 -0.75 16.27
C ARG A 245 -10.84 -0.14 14.90
N MET A 246 -10.80 -0.94 13.87
CA MET A 246 -11.13 -0.49 12.52
C MET A 246 -12.60 -0.06 12.43
N THR A 247 -12.83 1.02 11.70
CA THR A 247 -14.17 1.48 11.27
C THR A 247 -14.54 0.79 9.96
N GLU A 248 -15.74 1.06 9.42
CA GLU A 248 -16.12 0.63 8.06
C GLU A 248 -15.13 1.17 7.01
N LYS A 249 -14.79 2.45 7.11
CA LYS A 249 -13.78 3.10 6.27
C LYS A 249 -12.41 2.40 6.35
N GLY A 250 -12.02 1.99 7.55
CA GLY A 250 -10.79 1.22 7.77
C GLY A 250 -10.86 -0.19 7.19
N MET A 251 -11.98 -0.88 7.42
CA MET A 251 -12.19 -2.23 6.87
C MET A 251 -12.16 -2.25 5.34
N ALA A 252 -12.70 -1.21 4.69
CA ALA A 252 -12.69 -1.08 3.23
C ALA A 252 -11.28 -1.01 2.61
N LEU A 253 -10.22 -0.78 3.41
CA LEU A 253 -8.83 -0.83 2.93
C LEU A 253 -8.36 -2.25 2.57
N TYR A 254 -9.05 -3.31 2.97
CA TYR A 254 -8.56 -4.70 2.93
C TYR A 254 -8.08 -5.16 1.54
N ALA A 255 -8.71 -4.68 0.48
CA ALA A 255 -8.37 -5.06 -0.89
C ALA A 255 -6.95 -4.63 -1.31
N ILE A 256 -6.42 -3.55 -0.72
CA ILE A 256 -5.10 -3.02 -1.06
C ILE A 256 -3.98 -3.93 -0.51
N PRO A 257 -3.93 -4.25 0.81
CA PRO A 257 -2.94 -5.19 1.32
C PRO A 257 -3.04 -6.58 0.67
N LEU A 258 -4.22 -7.09 0.38
CA LEU A 258 -4.37 -8.39 -0.29
C LEU A 258 -3.77 -8.38 -1.69
N ALA A 259 -3.99 -7.32 -2.49
CA ALA A 259 -3.39 -7.19 -3.80
C ALA A 259 -1.85 -7.10 -3.75
N ILE A 260 -1.31 -6.42 -2.73
CA ILE A 260 0.15 -6.30 -2.52
C ILE A 260 0.75 -7.63 -2.02
N ILE A 261 0.05 -8.37 -1.16
CA ILE A 261 0.45 -9.71 -0.73
C ILE A 261 0.51 -10.64 -1.95
N ALA A 262 -0.55 -10.70 -2.73
CA ALA A 262 -0.60 -11.54 -3.93
C ALA A 262 0.51 -11.22 -4.94
N TRP A 263 0.81 -9.93 -5.12
CA TRP A 263 1.93 -9.50 -5.95
C TRP A 263 3.29 -9.92 -5.35
N GLY A 264 3.47 -9.73 -4.04
CA GLY A 264 4.70 -10.14 -3.35
C GLY A 264 4.92 -11.64 -3.38
N ASP A 265 3.86 -12.43 -3.15
CA ASP A 265 3.93 -13.90 -3.19
C ASP A 265 4.28 -14.42 -4.59
N LYS A 266 3.78 -13.76 -5.66
CA LYS A 266 4.09 -14.14 -7.04
C LYS A 266 5.52 -13.77 -7.46
N TRP A 267 5.97 -12.55 -7.12
CA TRP A 267 7.18 -11.97 -7.70
C TRP A 267 8.39 -11.94 -6.78
N LEU A 268 8.21 -12.16 -5.48
CA LEU A 268 9.26 -12.11 -4.47
C LEU A 268 9.45 -13.45 -3.76
N ALA A 269 8.82 -14.51 -4.27
CA ALA A 269 9.08 -15.87 -3.82
C ALA A 269 10.56 -16.22 -4.03
N ASP A 270 11.14 -16.93 -3.08
CA ASP A 270 12.47 -17.56 -3.18
C ASP A 270 12.34 -19.10 -3.18
N ASP A 271 13.46 -19.78 -3.16
CA ASP A 271 13.50 -21.26 -3.16
C ASP A 271 12.75 -21.92 -1.98
N LYS A 272 12.37 -21.12 -0.97
CA LYS A 272 11.59 -21.55 0.19
C LYS A 272 10.09 -21.26 0.05
N GLY A 273 9.68 -20.71 -1.07
CA GLY A 273 8.30 -20.31 -1.35
C GLY A 273 8.02 -18.81 -1.16
N PRO A 274 6.74 -18.43 -1.09
CA PRO A 274 6.34 -17.05 -0.83
C PRO A 274 6.91 -16.54 0.49
N PRO A 275 7.26 -15.24 0.56
CA PRO A 275 7.84 -14.66 1.77
C PRO A 275 6.94 -14.67 2.99
#